data_27aa832fa3abc7fc2ad0744aa7d94004
#
_entry.id   27aa832fa3abc7fc2ad0744aa7d94004
#
_cell.length_a   1.000
_cell.length_b   1.000
_cell.length_c   1.000
_cell.angle_alpha   90.00
_cell.angle_beta   90.00
_cell.angle_gamma   90.00
#
_symmetry.space_group_name_H-M   'P 1'
#
loop_
_entity.id
_entity.type
_entity.pdbx_description
1 polymer ?
#
loop_
_entity_poly.entity_id
_entity_poly.type
_entity_poly.pdbx_seq_one_letter_code
_entity_poly.pdbx_strand_id
1 'polypeptide(L)'
;MNMKEKLESLGRNSIQLKIARKETYKLGATRFGGKPDVPPDFVWPTYEGESYDNVVKDRPLTFLAQFNCAELAQFDKEHLLPDHGLLSFFYETDTQCWGYDPKDQGCARVYWFEDMSALSAADFPADMEEDFKFPMVKIKMDSKYSYPSWQDFSEVFPDEEDDDAFDDAWEELTGEDSEDPDDRSQLLGWPDVIQNSMFDECDLVSQGYYLGDGWLNIPKEVRQRAEETARDRWMLLFQLDTVEQGDFELMFGDCGHIYFYITKEDLAARRFDRIWLVLQCY
;
A
#
# COMPACT_ATOMS: atom_id res chain seq x y z
N MET A 1 31.98 0.16 -3.31
CA MET A 1 31.01 -0.81 -2.74
C MET A 1 30.71 -1.83 -3.83
N ASN A 2 30.66 -3.11 -3.49
CA ASN A 2 30.14 -4.14 -4.39
C ASN A 2 28.60 -4.08 -4.42
N MET A 3 27.93 -4.88 -5.30
CA MET A 3 26.48 -4.86 -5.47
C MET A 3 25.74 -5.13 -4.16
N LYS A 4 26.13 -6.16 -3.43
CA LYS A 4 25.54 -6.51 -2.14
C LYS A 4 25.68 -5.38 -1.11
N GLU A 5 26.85 -4.75 -0.98
CA GLU A 5 27.05 -3.62 -0.07
C GLU A 5 26.17 -2.41 -0.42
N LYS A 6 25.90 -2.19 -1.72
CA LYS A 6 24.99 -1.14 -2.19
C LYS A 6 23.55 -1.46 -1.78
N LEU A 7 23.07 -2.68 -2.05
CA LEU A 7 21.75 -3.13 -1.63
C LEU A 7 21.58 -3.07 -0.10
N GLU A 8 22.53 -3.61 0.67
CA GLU A 8 22.52 -3.53 2.14
C GLU A 8 22.37 -2.10 2.66
N SER A 9 23.03 -1.14 1.99
CA SER A 9 22.95 0.27 2.38
C SER A 9 21.58 0.90 2.17
N LEU A 10 20.73 0.30 1.34
CA LEU A 10 19.37 0.73 1.05
C LEU A 10 18.31 -0.05 1.84
N GLY A 11 18.70 -1.04 2.63
CA GLY A 11 17.77 -1.85 3.40
C GLY A 11 16.86 -1.00 4.30
N ARG A 12 15.55 -1.24 4.26
CA ARG A 12 14.54 -0.61 5.10
C ARG A 12 13.77 -1.65 5.89
N ASN A 13 13.41 -1.33 7.12
CA ASN A 13 12.53 -2.22 7.88
C ASN A 13 11.16 -2.27 7.24
N SER A 14 10.65 -3.48 7.02
CA SER A 14 9.28 -3.76 6.61
C SER A 14 8.61 -4.71 7.59
N ILE A 15 7.29 -4.67 7.63
CA ILE A 15 6.45 -5.59 8.39
C ILE A 15 5.74 -6.48 7.38
N GLN A 16 6.23 -7.69 7.19
CA GLN A 16 5.64 -8.68 6.29
C GLN A 16 4.32 -9.20 6.85
N LEU A 17 3.33 -9.37 5.97
CA LEU A 17 1.97 -9.75 6.31
C LEU A 17 1.62 -11.05 5.61
N LYS A 18 1.57 -12.14 6.36
CA LYS A 18 1.27 -13.47 5.82
C LYS A 18 -0.10 -13.94 6.25
N ILE A 19 -0.89 -14.49 5.32
CA ILE A 19 -2.19 -15.08 5.64
C ILE A 19 -2.01 -16.23 6.63
N ALA A 20 -2.81 -16.23 7.68
CA ALA A 20 -2.83 -17.25 8.71
C ALA A 20 -4.15 -18.01 8.72
N ARG A 21 -4.21 -19.09 9.51
CA ARG A 21 -5.46 -19.86 9.68
C ARG A 21 -6.56 -18.98 10.29
N LYS A 22 -7.79 -19.23 9.83
CA LYS A 22 -9.02 -18.56 10.27
C LYS A 22 -9.14 -18.56 11.79
N GLU A 23 -9.36 -17.38 12.39
CA GLU A 23 -9.64 -17.23 13.82
C GLU A 23 -10.97 -16.53 14.04
N THR A 24 -11.46 -16.60 15.30
CA THR A 24 -12.66 -15.88 15.71
C THR A 24 -12.41 -14.39 15.79
N TYR A 25 -13.43 -13.61 15.45
CA TYR A 25 -13.43 -12.16 15.59
C TYR A 25 -13.04 -11.71 17.01
N LYS A 26 -12.16 -10.72 17.06
CA LYS A 26 -11.81 -10.01 18.30
C LYS A 26 -11.72 -8.52 17.95
N LEU A 27 -12.46 -7.71 18.70
CA LEU A 27 -12.46 -6.25 18.53
C LEU A 27 -11.04 -5.69 18.63
N GLY A 28 -10.69 -4.84 17.67
CA GLY A 28 -9.39 -4.18 17.59
C GLY A 28 -8.21 -5.08 17.23
N ALA A 29 -8.44 -6.33 16.79
CA ALA A 29 -7.37 -7.22 16.37
C ALA A 29 -6.89 -6.89 14.96
N THR A 30 -5.60 -7.08 14.70
CA THR A 30 -4.98 -6.99 13.37
C THR A 30 -5.53 -8.09 12.45
N ARG A 31 -5.99 -7.71 11.25
CA ARG A 31 -6.57 -8.64 10.26
C ARG A 31 -6.77 -7.99 8.89
N PHE A 32 -6.96 -8.80 7.88
CA PHE A 32 -7.59 -8.41 6.64
C PHE A 32 -9.11 -8.64 6.70
N GLY A 33 -9.86 -7.81 5.96
CA GLY A 33 -11.29 -7.98 5.73
C GLY A 33 -12.19 -8.08 6.96
N GLY A 34 -13.38 -8.59 6.75
CA GLY A 34 -14.45 -8.61 7.74
C GLY A 34 -15.10 -7.25 7.95
N LYS A 35 -15.86 -7.09 9.02
CA LYS A 35 -16.46 -5.80 9.38
C LYS A 35 -15.41 -4.94 10.08
N PRO A 36 -15.17 -3.67 9.66
CA PRO A 36 -14.20 -2.80 10.33
C PRO A 36 -14.64 -2.45 11.75
N ASP A 37 -13.66 -2.27 12.64
CA ASP A 37 -13.89 -1.73 13.98
C ASP A 37 -13.77 -0.21 13.94
N VAL A 38 -14.86 0.50 14.19
CA VAL A 38 -14.96 1.95 13.98
C VAL A 38 -15.64 2.67 15.15
N PRO A 39 -15.41 3.98 15.33
CA PRO A 39 -16.13 4.77 16.32
C PRO A 39 -17.61 4.92 15.97
N PRO A 40 -18.47 5.31 16.95
CA PRO A 40 -19.94 5.38 16.75
C PRO A 40 -20.40 6.37 15.69
N ASP A 41 -19.60 7.41 15.41
CA ASP A 41 -19.87 8.47 14.44
C ASP A 41 -19.19 8.24 13.09
N PHE A 42 -18.64 7.06 12.87
CA PHE A 42 -18.00 6.70 11.61
C PHE A 42 -18.99 6.74 10.46
N VAL A 43 -18.61 7.43 9.41
CA VAL A 43 -19.32 7.44 8.13
C VAL A 43 -18.51 6.59 7.15
N TRP A 44 -19.18 5.57 6.58
CA TRP A 44 -18.52 4.70 5.61
C TRP A 44 -18.05 5.50 4.40
N PRO A 45 -16.78 5.41 4.01
CA PRO A 45 -16.27 6.19 2.89
C PRO A 45 -16.84 5.67 1.57
N THR A 46 -17.12 6.62 0.68
CA THR A 46 -17.54 6.35 -0.71
C THR A 46 -16.62 7.07 -1.68
N TYR A 47 -16.62 6.60 -2.91
CA TYR A 47 -15.95 7.23 -4.05
C TYR A 47 -16.91 7.29 -5.24
N GLU A 48 -17.03 8.46 -5.88
CA GLU A 48 -17.78 8.62 -7.13
C GLU A 48 -16.89 8.22 -8.30
N GLY A 49 -17.19 7.11 -8.93
CA GLY A 49 -16.41 6.57 -10.05
C GLY A 49 -17.29 5.86 -11.06
N GLU A 50 -16.74 5.66 -12.26
CA GLU A 50 -17.34 4.86 -13.33
C GLU A 50 -16.62 3.51 -13.40
N SER A 51 -17.38 2.41 -13.31
CA SER A 51 -16.87 1.05 -13.43
C SER A 51 -17.23 0.44 -14.79
N TYR A 52 -16.99 -0.84 -14.94
CA TYR A 52 -17.33 -1.63 -16.15
C TYR A 52 -18.82 -1.61 -16.51
N ASP A 53 -19.70 -1.19 -15.59
CA ASP A 53 -21.13 -0.96 -15.84
C ASP A 53 -21.40 0.33 -16.64
N ASN A 54 -20.39 1.17 -16.87
CA ASN A 54 -20.43 2.50 -17.47
C ASN A 54 -21.41 3.46 -16.73
N VAL A 55 -21.55 3.27 -15.43
CA VAL A 55 -22.39 4.12 -14.58
C VAL A 55 -21.53 4.84 -13.56
N VAL A 56 -21.58 6.18 -13.60
CA VAL A 56 -21.00 7.01 -12.54
C VAL A 56 -21.94 7.02 -11.35
N LYS A 57 -21.48 6.51 -10.23
CA LYS A 57 -22.23 6.47 -8.96
C LYS A 57 -21.27 6.52 -7.77
N ASP A 58 -21.80 6.90 -6.61
CA ASP A 58 -21.08 6.71 -5.34
C ASP A 58 -20.99 5.21 -5.01
N ARG A 59 -19.77 4.74 -4.81
CA ARG A 59 -19.48 3.35 -4.44
C ARG A 59 -18.85 3.31 -3.04
N PRO A 60 -19.38 2.46 -2.13
CA PRO A 60 -18.74 2.28 -0.84
C PRO A 60 -17.36 1.61 -1.02
N LEU A 61 -16.35 2.13 -0.35
CA LEU A 61 -15.02 1.55 -0.37
C LEU A 61 -15.02 0.18 0.33
N THR A 62 -14.33 -0.78 -0.25
CA THR A 62 -14.06 -2.06 0.40
C THR A 62 -13.13 -1.86 1.60
N PHE A 63 -13.50 -2.41 2.75
CA PHE A 63 -12.60 -2.48 3.89
C PHE A 63 -11.57 -3.58 3.66
N LEU A 64 -10.30 -3.19 3.55
CA LEU A 64 -9.20 -4.10 3.23
C LEU A 64 -8.55 -4.71 4.48
N ALA A 65 -8.19 -3.84 5.43
CA ALA A 65 -7.37 -4.24 6.57
C ALA A 65 -7.53 -3.29 7.75
N GLN A 66 -7.28 -3.83 8.94
CA GLN A 66 -6.98 -3.03 10.12
C GLN A 66 -5.78 -3.59 10.88
N PHE A 67 -5.01 -2.69 11.45
CA PHE A 67 -3.81 -3.01 12.19
C PHE A 67 -3.85 -2.37 13.57
N ASN A 68 -3.73 -3.19 14.60
CA ASN A 68 -3.55 -2.71 15.96
C ASN A 68 -2.13 -2.17 16.13
N CYS A 69 -1.99 -0.87 16.34
CA CYS A 69 -0.69 -0.22 16.36
C CYS A 69 0.20 -0.71 17.52
N ALA A 70 -0.39 -1.09 18.65
CA ALA A 70 0.37 -1.70 19.74
C ALA A 70 0.92 -3.11 19.37
N GLU A 71 0.24 -3.84 18.47
CA GLU A 71 0.75 -5.11 17.94
C GLU A 71 1.86 -4.85 16.89
N LEU A 72 1.75 -3.77 16.09
CA LEU A 72 2.77 -3.38 15.11
C LEU A 72 4.08 -2.92 15.75
N ALA A 73 4.03 -2.24 16.88
CA ALA A 73 5.17 -1.57 17.50
C ALA A 73 6.40 -2.48 17.75
N GLN A 74 6.19 -3.79 17.94
CA GLN A 74 7.29 -4.75 18.09
C GLN A 74 8.02 -5.08 16.77
N PHE A 75 7.38 -4.84 15.63
CA PHE A 75 7.90 -5.13 14.28
C PHE A 75 8.42 -3.88 13.58
N ASP A 76 7.90 -2.69 13.94
CA ASP A 76 8.33 -1.38 13.43
C ASP A 76 9.61 -0.94 14.17
N LYS A 77 10.76 -1.31 13.62
CA LYS A 77 12.07 -1.01 14.24
C LYS A 77 12.47 0.45 14.14
N GLU A 78 11.89 1.18 13.21
CA GLU A 78 12.16 2.61 12.99
C GLU A 78 11.15 3.51 13.72
N HIS A 79 10.13 2.92 14.36
CA HIS A 79 9.07 3.63 15.10
C HIS A 79 8.34 4.70 14.28
N LEU A 80 8.06 4.38 13.02
CA LEU A 80 7.41 5.28 12.07
C LEU A 80 5.89 5.33 12.27
N LEU A 81 5.29 4.17 12.58
CA LEU A 81 3.85 4.04 12.80
C LEU A 81 3.44 4.52 14.21
N PRO A 82 2.15 4.81 14.45
CA PRO A 82 1.66 5.01 15.80
C PRO A 82 1.93 3.78 16.68
N ASP A 83 2.17 3.97 17.96
CA ASP A 83 2.38 2.89 18.95
C ASP A 83 1.09 2.45 19.65
N HIS A 84 -0.04 3.07 19.34
CA HIS A 84 -1.37 2.78 19.87
C HIS A 84 -2.46 3.11 18.86
N GLY A 85 -3.70 2.70 19.17
CA GLY A 85 -4.85 2.90 18.29
C GLY A 85 -4.96 1.85 17.20
N LEU A 86 -5.83 2.11 16.24
CA LEU A 86 -6.15 1.22 15.13
C LEU A 86 -5.99 1.96 13.80
N LEU A 87 -5.15 1.45 12.90
CA LEU A 87 -5.06 1.89 11.50
C LEU A 87 -6.01 1.03 10.66
N SER A 88 -6.86 1.67 9.84
CA SER A 88 -7.84 1.02 8.99
C SER A 88 -7.73 1.49 7.55
N PHE A 89 -7.69 0.57 6.61
CA PHE A 89 -7.45 0.80 5.19
C PHE A 89 -8.67 0.43 4.37
N PHE A 90 -9.06 1.32 3.45
CA PHE A 90 -10.18 1.15 2.55
C PHE A 90 -9.77 1.51 1.12
N TYR A 91 -10.31 0.80 0.14
CA TYR A 91 -10.09 1.06 -1.27
C TYR A 91 -11.34 0.72 -2.09
N GLU A 92 -11.58 1.45 -3.15
CA GLU A 92 -12.68 1.23 -4.07
C GLU A 92 -12.31 0.14 -5.08
N THR A 93 -12.85 -1.06 -4.87
CA THR A 93 -12.48 -2.27 -5.62
C THR A 93 -13.34 -2.53 -6.86
N ASP A 94 -14.47 -1.83 -7.05
CA ASP A 94 -15.33 -1.98 -8.23
C ASP A 94 -14.76 -1.26 -9.47
N THR A 95 -14.29 -0.01 -9.31
CA THR A 95 -13.64 0.74 -10.41
C THR A 95 -12.16 0.40 -10.55
N GLN A 96 -11.53 0.01 -9.45
CA GLN A 96 -10.08 -0.23 -9.36
C GLN A 96 -9.27 0.95 -9.91
N CYS A 97 -9.38 2.12 -9.26
CA CYS A 97 -8.62 3.31 -9.64
C CYS A 97 -7.11 3.03 -9.63
N TRP A 98 -6.42 3.46 -10.67
CA TRP A 98 -4.99 3.17 -10.86
C TRP A 98 -4.04 4.15 -10.16
N GLY A 99 -4.52 5.36 -9.85
CA GLY A 99 -3.74 6.39 -9.17
C GLY A 99 -2.96 7.35 -10.06
N TYR A 100 -3.01 7.22 -11.38
CA TYR A 100 -2.36 8.13 -12.33
C TYR A 100 -3.21 9.38 -12.69
N ASP A 101 -4.48 9.40 -12.29
CA ASP A 101 -5.37 10.56 -12.47
C ASP A 101 -5.56 11.29 -11.13
N PRO A 102 -5.36 12.62 -11.05
CA PRO A 102 -5.70 13.39 -9.85
C PRO A 102 -7.13 13.21 -9.35
N LYS A 103 -8.06 12.81 -10.23
CA LYS A 103 -9.45 12.49 -9.88
C LYS A 103 -9.57 11.23 -9.01
N ASP A 104 -8.57 10.37 -9.02
CA ASP A 104 -8.54 9.17 -8.19
C ASP A 104 -8.36 9.51 -6.70
N GLN A 105 -8.10 10.78 -6.38
CA GLN A 105 -8.04 11.23 -5.00
C GLN A 105 -9.34 10.88 -4.27
N GLY A 106 -9.20 10.02 -3.29
CA GLY A 106 -10.34 9.58 -2.49
C GLY A 106 -10.84 8.19 -2.78
N CYS A 107 -10.35 7.52 -3.84
CA CYS A 107 -10.61 6.10 -4.09
C CYS A 107 -10.04 5.18 -3.01
N ALA A 108 -9.14 5.69 -2.20
CA ALA A 108 -8.61 5.01 -1.02
C ALA A 108 -8.65 5.94 0.20
N ARG A 109 -8.80 5.34 1.38
CA ARG A 109 -8.82 6.04 2.67
C ARG A 109 -8.07 5.26 3.71
N VAL A 110 -7.36 6.00 4.58
CA VAL A 110 -6.73 5.45 5.77
C VAL A 110 -7.21 6.25 6.97
N TYR A 111 -7.66 5.54 7.99
CA TYR A 111 -8.10 6.12 9.25
C TYR A 111 -7.19 5.63 10.37
N TRP A 112 -6.83 6.53 11.27
CA TRP A 112 -6.21 6.18 12.53
C TRP A 112 -7.16 6.55 13.67
N PHE A 113 -7.69 5.52 14.32
CA PHE A 113 -8.53 5.66 15.50
C PHE A 113 -7.65 5.56 16.74
N GLU A 114 -7.26 6.71 17.30
CA GLU A 114 -6.35 6.81 18.44
C GLU A 114 -6.95 6.12 19.67
N ASP A 115 -8.23 6.41 19.98
CA ASP A 115 -8.95 5.78 21.09
C ASP A 115 -9.78 4.59 20.62
N MET A 116 -9.39 3.40 21.05
CA MET A 116 -10.08 2.14 20.72
C MET A 116 -11.22 1.81 21.68
N SER A 117 -11.43 2.57 22.76
CA SER A 117 -12.36 2.20 23.83
C SER A 117 -13.85 2.21 23.41
N ALA A 118 -14.19 3.00 22.38
CA ALA A 118 -15.54 3.14 21.85
C ALA A 118 -15.77 2.44 20.52
N LEU A 119 -14.76 1.70 20.00
CA LEU A 119 -14.90 1.01 18.73
C LEU A 119 -15.93 -0.12 18.79
N SER A 120 -16.62 -0.33 17.70
CA SER A 120 -17.52 -1.48 17.47
C SER A 120 -17.48 -1.88 16.01
N ALA A 121 -17.82 -3.15 15.72
CA ALA A 121 -17.91 -3.61 14.34
C ALA A 121 -19.03 -2.87 13.60
N ALA A 122 -18.69 -2.24 12.47
CA ALA A 122 -19.69 -1.64 11.58
C ALA A 122 -20.33 -2.69 10.67
N ASP A 123 -21.64 -2.53 10.41
CA ASP A 123 -22.28 -3.29 9.35
C ASP A 123 -21.88 -2.72 7.97
N PHE A 124 -21.80 -3.60 6.98
CA PHE A 124 -21.57 -3.16 5.60
C PHE A 124 -22.74 -2.28 5.11
N PRO A 125 -22.47 -1.28 4.26
CA PRO A 125 -23.53 -0.55 3.55
C PRO A 125 -24.50 -1.50 2.88
N ALA A 126 -25.80 -1.17 2.92
CA ALA A 126 -26.84 -2.04 2.39
C ALA A 126 -26.79 -2.21 0.86
N ASP A 127 -26.16 -1.29 0.18
CA ASP A 127 -25.94 -1.23 -1.27
C ASP A 127 -24.58 -1.81 -1.70
N MET A 128 -23.73 -2.23 -0.75
CA MET A 128 -22.46 -2.90 -1.07
C MET A 128 -22.73 -4.34 -1.53
N GLU A 129 -22.27 -4.67 -2.73
CA GLU A 129 -22.38 -6.02 -3.30
C GLU A 129 -21.50 -7.02 -2.54
N GLU A 130 -21.85 -8.31 -2.61
CA GLU A 130 -21.15 -9.36 -1.84
C GLU A 130 -19.69 -9.52 -2.26
N ASP A 131 -19.38 -9.33 -3.56
CA ASP A 131 -18.05 -9.46 -4.14
C ASP A 131 -17.06 -8.42 -3.58
N PHE A 132 -17.57 -7.29 -3.06
CA PHE A 132 -16.74 -6.23 -2.43
C PHE A 132 -16.66 -6.35 -0.91
N LYS A 133 -17.22 -7.42 -0.32
CA LYS A 133 -17.13 -7.71 1.12
C LYS A 133 -16.00 -8.68 1.40
N PHE A 134 -14.81 -8.16 1.57
CA PHE A 134 -13.63 -8.96 1.87
C PHE A 134 -13.85 -9.81 3.14
N PRO A 135 -13.75 -11.15 3.07
CA PRO A 135 -13.93 -12.00 4.25
C PRO A 135 -12.83 -11.75 5.28
N MET A 136 -13.17 -11.99 6.55
CA MET A 136 -12.18 -11.81 7.61
C MET A 136 -11.08 -12.87 7.52
N VAL A 137 -9.85 -12.41 7.41
CA VAL A 137 -8.63 -13.23 7.34
C VAL A 137 -7.66 -12.79 8.42
N LYS A 138 -7.21 -13.73 9.24
CA LYS A 138 -6.11 -13.47 10.17
C LYS A 138 -4.80 -13.40 9.40
N ILE A 139 -3.94 -12.49 9.85
CA ILE A 139 -2.57 -12.38 9.36
C ILE A 139 -1.56 -12.61 10.47
N LYS A 140 -0.39 -13.08 10.08
CA LYS A 140 0.83 -13.08 10.89
C LYS A 140 1.71 -11.93 10.43
N MET A 141 2.42 -11.35 11.38
CA MET A 141 3.38 -10.29 11.12
C MET A 141 4.79 -10.77 11.44
N ASP A 142 5.74 -10.35 10.61
CA ASP A 142 7.16 -10.57 10.83
C ASP A 142 7.94 -9.32 10.42
N SER A 143 9.05 -9.05 11.09
CA SER A 143 9.92 -7.92 10.77
C SER A 143 11.07 -8.40 9.90
N LYS A 144 11.13 -7.86 8.68
CA LYS A 144 12.23 -8.14 7.74
C LYS A 144 12.85 -6.82 7.27
N TYR A 145 14.03 -6.89 6.69
CA TYR A 145 14.54 -5.84 5.81
C TYR A 145 14.06 -6.12 4.40
N SER A 146 13.48 -5.11 3.76
CA SER A 146 13.20 -5.09 2.32
C SER A 146 14.25 -4.25 1.61
N TYR A 147 14.47 -4.57 0.35
CA TYR A 147 15.42 -3.92 -0.52
C TYR A 147 14.70 -3.40 -1.76
N PRO A 148 15.22 -2.35 -2.43
CA PRO A 148 14.58 -1.82 -3.62
C PRO A 148 14.55 -2.88 -4.73
N SER A 149 13.53 -2.82 -5.59
CA SER A 149 13.55 -3.51 -6.88
C SER A 149 14.66 -2.96 -7.77
N TRP A 150 14.98 -3.64 -8.89
CA TRP A 150 15.95 -3.11 -9.85
C TRP A 150 15.60 -1.70 -10.33
N GLN A 151 14.31 -1.42 -10.55
CA GLN A 151 13.84 -0.11 -10.99
C GLN A 151 14.20 1.00 -9.99
N ASP A 152 13.94 0.78 -8.71
CA ASP A 152 14.27 1.77 -7.68
C ASP A 152 15.77 1.81 -7.37
N PHE A 153 16.46 0.67 -7.47
CA PHE A 153 17.91 0.58 -7.26
C PHE A 153 18.70 1.34 -8.33
N SER A 154 18.34 1.14 -9.61
CA SER A 154 19.02 1.79 -10.74
C SER A 154 18.87 3.32 -10.74
N GLU A 155 17.79 3.84 -10.15
CA GLU A 155 17.64 5.28 -9.96
C GLU A 155 18.57 5.84 -8.87
N VAL A 156 18.95 5.03 -7.85
CA VAL A 156 19.92 5.42 -6.82
C VAL A 156 21.37 5.24 -7.31
N PHE A 157 21.61 4.21 -8.10
CA PHE A 157 22.90 3.87 -8.66
C PHE A 157 22.85 3.79 -10.18
N PRO A 158 22.71 4.93 -10.90
CA PRO A 158 22.46 4.96 -12.33
C PRO A 158 23.64 4.48 -13.20
N ASP A 159 24.82 4.32 -12.63
CA ASP A 159 25.99 3.77 -13.31
C ASP A 159 26.08 2.24 -13.23
N GLU A 160 25.15 1.58 -12.52
CA GLU A 160 25.07 0.11 -12.45
C GLU A 160 24.19 -0.41 -13.58
N GLU A 161 24.74 -1.38 -14.33
CA GLU A 161 24.08 -2.00 -15.48
C GLU A 161 24.02 -3.53 -15.36
N ASP A 162 24.53 -4.12 -14.26
CA ASP A 162 24.67 -5.55 -14.06
C ASP A 162 23.46 -6.08 -13.25
N ASP A 163 22.39 -6.43 -13.95
CA ASP A 163 21.18 -6.99 -13.39
C ASP A 163 21.40 -8.42 -12.85
N ASP A 164 22.21 -9.24 -13.49
CA ASP A 164 22.57 -10.59 -13.00
C ASP A 164 23.27 -10.48 -11.60
N ALA A 165 24.19 -9.53 -11.44
CA ALA A 165 24.86 -9.32 -10.14
C ALA A 165 23.90 -8.73 -9.09
N PHE A 166 22.89 -7.99 -9.51
CA PHE A 166 21.82 -7.52 -8.62
C PHE A 166 20.98 -8.69 -8.10
N ASP A 167 20.51 -9.58 -8.99
CA ASP A 167 19.69 -10.73 -8.63
C ASP A 167 20.44 -11.69 -7.69
N ASP A 168 21.72 -12.00 -7.99
CA ASP A 168 22.59 -12.78 -7.11
C ASP A 168 22.72 -12.16 -5.71
N ALA A 169 22.86 -10.83 -5.64
CA ALA A 169 23.00 -10.12 -4.37
C ALA A 169 21.66 -10.05 -3.61
N TRP A 170 20.55 -9.91 -4.34
CA TRP A 170 19.19 -9.94 -3.78
C TRP A 170 18.91 -11.30 -3.14
N GLU A 171 19.12 -12.41 -3.88
CA GLU A 171 18.93 -13.76 -3.36
C GLU A 171 19.80 -14.02 -2.12
N GLU A 172 21.05 -13.57 -2.14
CA GLU A 172 21.95 -13.73 -0.99
C GLU A 172 21.45 -12.98 0.26
N LEU A 173 20.83 -11.80 0.08
CA LEU A 173 20.33 -10.96 1.18
C LEU A 173 18.98 -11.38 1.71
N THR A 174 18.06 -11.76 0.83
CA THR A 174 16.68 -12.08 1.18
C THR A 174 16.44 -13.57 1.39
N GLY A 175 17.19 -14.41 0.71
CA GLY A 175 16.95 -15.84 0.59
C GLY A 175 15.74 -16.16 -0.29
N GLU A 176 15.28 -15.19 -1.07
CA GLU A 176 14.11 -15.27 -1.96
C GLU A 176 14.58 -14.98 -3.38
N ASP A 177 13.87 -15.53 -4.37
CA ASP A 177 14.07 -15.19 -5.76
C ASP A 177 13.54 -13.77 -6.02
N SER A 178 14.31 -12.94 -6.71
CA SER A 178 13.91 -11.55 -7.03
C SER A 178 12.73 -11.50 -8.00
N GLU A 179 12.58 -12.53 -8.85
CA GLU A 179 11.51 -12.63 -9.83
C GLU A 179 10.21 -13.19 -9.26
N ASP A 180 10.26 -13.99 -8.19
CA ASP A 180 9.06 -14.62 -7.58
C ASP A 180 9.15 -14.67 -6.04
N PRO A 181 9.14 -13.52 -5.36
CA PRO A 181 9.12 -13.48 -3.91
C PRO A 181 7.79 -13.95 -3.34
N ASP A 182 7.85 -14.78 -2.30
CA ASP A 182 6.68 -15.23 -1.54
C ASP A 182 6.01 -14.07 -0.77
N ASP A 183 4.66 -14.02 -0.76
CA ASP A 183 3.86 -13.10 0.09
C ASP A 183 4.32 -11.62 0.06
N ARG A 184 3.80 -10.87 -0.90
CA ARG A 184 4.20 -9.47 -1.17
C ARG A 184 3.44 -8.41 -0.36
N SER A 185 2.50 -8.82 0.50
CA SER A 185 1.79 -7.87 1.37
C SER A 185 2.66 -7.41 2.54
N GLN A 186 2.78 -6.09 2.71
CA GLN A 186 3.62 -5.53 3.78
C GLN A 186 3.22 -4.11 4.20
N LEU A 187 3.63 -3.71 5.40
CA LEU A 187 3.67 -2.31 5.83
C LEU A 187 5.10 -1.81 5.80
N LEU A 188 5.30 -0.56 5.36
CA LEU A 188 6.60 0.11 5.28
C LEU A 188 7.60 -0.60 4.34
N GLY A 189 8.85 -0.15 4.39
CA GLY A 189 9.93 -0.72 3.58
C GLY A 189 9.93 -0.22 2.14
N TRP A 190 10.54 -1.00 1.26
CA TRP A 190 10.51 -0.78 -0.17
C TRP A 190 9.32 -1.48 -0.80
N PRO A 191 8.65 -0.88 -1.80
CA PRO A 191 7.60 -1.56 -2.56
C PRO A 191 8.19 -2.71 -3.38
N ASP A 192 7.39 -3.73 -3.61
CA ASP A 192 7.63 -4.68 -4.68
C ASP A 192 7.02 -4.12 -5.98
N VAL A 193 7.87 -3.63 -6.86
CA VAL A 193 7.47 -2.86 -8.05
C VAL A 193 7.21 -3.81 -9.21
N ILE A 194 5.99 -3.77 -9.78
CA ILE A 194 5.63 -4.58 -10.95
C ILE A 194 5.98 -3.86 -12.26
N GLN A 195 5.70 -2.57 -12.36
CA GLN A 195 5.86 -1.83 -13.62
C GLN A 195 6.99 -0.80 -13.55
N ASN A 196 6.82 0.25 -12.73
CA ASN A 196 7.74 1.36 -12.63
C ASN A 196 7.83 1.86 -11.19
N SER A 197 8.92 2.57 -10.85
CA SER A 197 8.98 3.33 -9.60
C SER A 197 7.78 4.27 -9.45
N MET A 198 7.20 4.33 -8.26
CA MET A 198 5.96 5.07 -7.99
C MET A 198 6.16 6.37 -7.22
N PHE A 199 7.39 6.67 -6.78
CA PHE A 199 7.64 7.87 -5.97
C PHE A 199 7.34 9.16 -6.72
N ASP A 200 7.84 9.27 -7.95
CA ASP A 200 7.64 10.43 -8.82
C ASP A 200 6.19 10.54 -9.24
N GLU A 201 5.55 9.42 -9.53
CA GLU A 201 4.13 9.34 -9.83
C GLU A 201 3.30 9.92 -8.69
N CYS A 202 3.49 9.45 -7.46
CA CYS A 202 2.80 9.97 -6.28
C CYS A 202 3.03 11.48 -6.10
N ASP A 203 4.27 11.96 -6.32
CA ASP A 203 4.59 13.37 -6.20
C ASP A 203 3.88 14.23 -7.25
N LEU A 204 3.86 13.79 -8.48
CA LEU A 204 3.26 14.53 -9.59
C LEU A 204 1.73 14.53 -9.53
N VAL A 205 1.12 13.35 -9.35
CA VAL A 205 -0.35 13.23 -9.37
C VAL A 205 -0.97 13.91 -8.18
N SER A 206 -0.38 13.82 -6.98
CA SER A 206 -0.87 14.54 -5.80
C SER A 206 -0.83 16.06 -5.93
N GLN A 207 -0.03 16.60 -6.87
CA GLN A 207 0.00 18.02 -7.22
C GLN A 207 -1.00 18.38 -8.35
N GLY A 208 -1.78 17.44 -8.86
CA GLY A 208 -2.82 17.64 -9.87
C GLY A 208 -2.38 17.38 -11.30
N TYR A 209 -1.22 16.76 -11.53
CA TYR A 209 -0.78 16.39 -12.87
C TYR A 209 -1.34 15.02 -13.27
N TYR A 210 -2.00 14.96 -14.44
CA TYR A 210 -2.49 13.73 -15.04
C TYR A 210 -1.35 13.00 -15.77
N LEU A 211 -1.16 11.71 -15.50
CA LEU A 211 -0.05 10.93 -16.04
C LEU A 211 -0.45 9.97 -17.17
N GLY A 212 -1.76 9.76 -17.41
CA GLY A 212 -2.25 8.81 -18.41
C GLY A 212 -1.87 9.12 -19.86
N ASP A 213 -1.57 10.38 -20.20
CA ASP A 213 -1.06 10.81 -21.50
C ASP A 213 0.49 10.84 -21.56
N GLY A 214 1.13 10.28 -20.55
CA GLY A 214 2.57 10.39 -20.36
C GLY A 214 3.01 11.75 -19.78
N TRP A 215 4.28 11.87 -19.48
CA TRP A 215 4.83 13.00 -18.70
C TRP A 215 5.19 14.22 -19.54
N LEU A 216 4.97 14.17 -20.86
CA LEU A 216 5.37 15.24 -21.79
C LEU A 216 4.63 16.57 -21.55
N ASN A 217 3.41 16.50 -21.00
CA ASN A 217 2.60 17.68 -20.71
C ASN A 217 2.94 18.34 -19.36
N ILE A 218 3.82 17.72 -18.55
CA ILE A 218 4.25 18.24 -17.27
C ILE A 218 5.47 19.14 -17.47
N PRO A 219 5.52 20.35 -16.90
CA PRO A 219 6.67 21.23 -17.01
C PRO A 219 7.97 20.53 -16.61
N LYS A 220 9.04 20.75 -17.41
CA LYS A 220 10.31 20.05 -17.21
C LYS A 220 10.87 20.25 -15.79
N GLU A 221 10.75 21.45 -15.25
CA GLU A 221 11.26 21.80 -13.92
C GLU A 221 10.50 21.06 -12.81
N VAL A 222 9.21 20.76 -13.04
CA VAL A 222 8.37 20.00 -12.09
C VAL A 222 8.78 18.54 -12.10
N ARG A 223 8.94 17.94 -13.31
CA ARG A 223 9.41 16.56 -13.45
C ARG A 223 10.78 16.37 -12.81
N GLN A 224 11.73 17.23 -13.18
CA GLN A 224 13.09 17.17 -12.64
C GLN A 224 13.10 17.27 -11.11
N ARG A 225 12.27 18.14 -10.53
CA ARG A 225 12.14 18.21 -9.07
C ARG A 225 11.57 16.91 -8.48
N ALA A 226 10.55 16.29 -9.11
CA ALA A 226 10.01 15.01 -8.68
C ALA A 226 11.12 13.94 -8.69
N GLU A 227 11.82 13.77 -9.82
CA GLU A 227 12.95 12.85 -9.98
C GLU A 227 14.04 13.06 -8.90
N GLU A 228 14.33 14.30 -8.51
CA GLU A 228 15.36 14.62 -7.51
C GLU A 228 14.90 14.43 -6.06
N THR A 229 13.59 14.55 -5.77
CA THR A 229 13.15 14.68 -4.37
C THR A 229 12.04 13.74 -3.92
N ALA A 230 11.31 13.12 -4.84
CA ALA A 230 10.12 12.34 -4.49
C ALA A 230 10.46 11.13 -3.60
N ARG A 231 11.52 10.38 -3.90
CA ARG A 231 11.95 9.21 -3.12
C ARG A 231 12.37 9.57 -1.68
N ASP A 232 12.90 10.78 -1.47
CA ASP A 232 13.24 11.25 -0.13
C ASP A 232 12.01 11.70 0.66
N ARG A 233 10.94 12.11 -0.03
CA ARG A 233 9.71 12.62 0.56
C ARG A 233 8.67 11.55 0.78
N TRP A 234 8.44 10.70 -0.20
CA TRP A 234 7.41 9.67 -0.18
C TRP A 234 7.94 8.34 0.35
N MET A 235 7.06 7.54 0.87
CA MET A 235 7.36 6.18 1.32
C MET A 235 6.12 5.30 1.22
N LEU A 236 6.35 4.01 1.07
CA LEU A 236 5.30 3.00 1.18
C LEU A 236 4.76 2.99 2.60
N LEU A 237 3.44 3.08 2.74
CA LEU A 237 2.74 2.87 4.01
C LEU A 237 2.21 1.43 4.11
N PHE A 238 1.55 0.96 3.03
CA PHE A 238 0.96 -0.38 2.95
C PHE A 238 0.93 -0.85 1.50
N GLN A 239 1.33 -2.09 1.27
CA GLN A 239 1.17 -2.83 0.03
C GLN A 239 0.31 -4.05 0.30
N LEU A 240 -0.70 -4.24 -0.54
CA LEU A 240 -1.55 -5.44 -0.51
C LEU A 240 -1.45 -6.13 -1.86
N ASP A 241 -1.02 -7.36 -1.83
CA ASP A 241 -1.02 -8.29 -2.94
C ASP A 241 -2.42 -8.87 -3.19
N THR A 242 -2.63 -9.49 -4.33
CA THR A 242 -3.79 -10.36 -4.60
C THR A 242 -3.99 -11.36 -3.45
N VAL A 243 -5.21 -11.45 -2.94
CA VAL A 243 -5.54 -12.32 -1.80
C VAL A 243 -6.50 -13.40 -2.23
N GLU A 244 -6.09 -14.64 -2.09
CA GLU A 244 -6.93 -15.81 -2.30
C GLU A 244 -7.21 -16.52 -0.98
N GLN A 245 -8.48 -16.79 -0.71
CA GLN A 245 -8.89 -17.59 0.45
C GLN A 245 -10.14 -18.42 0.19
N GLY A 246 -9.95 -19.70 -0.09
CA GLY A 246 -11.07 -20.61 -0.43
C GLY A 246 -11.67 -20.24 -1.77
N ASP A 247 -12.95 -19.86 -1.75
CA ASP A 247 -13.68 -19.41 -2.96
C ASP A 247 -13.64 -17.88 -3.14
N PHE A 248 -12.96 -17.16 -2.26
CA PHE A 248 -12.81 -15.71 -2.32
C PHE A 248 -11.47 -15.34 -2.95
N GLU A 249 -11.52 -14.43 -3.89
CA GLU A 249 -10.37 -13.82 -4.54
C GLU A 249 -10.54 -12.30 -4.54
N LEU A 250 -9.51 -11.58 -4.10
CA LEU A 250 -9.38 -10.14 -4.25
C LEU A 250 -8.15 -9.88 -5.13
N MET A 251 -8.39 -9.69 -6.42
CA MET A 251 -7.37 -9.46 -7.42
C MET A 251 -7.36 -7.98 -7.84
N PHE A 252 -6.17 -7.42 -8.01
CA PHE A 252 -5.97 -6.05 -8.48
C PHE A 252 -5.44 -6.07 -9.91
N GLY A 253 -6.29 -5.66 -10.89
CA GLY A 253 -5.93 -5.81 -12.30
C GLY A 253 -5.68 -7.27 -12.67
N ASP A 254 -4.54 -7.57 -13.30
CA ASP A 254 -4.07 -8.92 -13.61
C ASP A 254 -2.95 -9.32 -12.64
N CYS A 255 -3.29 -10.01 -11.56
CA CYS A 255 -2.36 -10.45 -10.50
C CYS A 255 -1.50 -9.32 -9.93
N GLY A 256 -2.09 -8.15 -9.72
CA GLY A 256 -1.38 -6.95 -9.30
C GLY A 256 -1.41 -6.67 -7.81
N HIS A 257 -0.85 -5.52 -7.47
CA HIS A 257 -0.79 -4.97 -6.12
C HIS A 257 -1.39 -3.58 -6.05
N ILE A 258 -1.87 -3.22 -4.88
CA ILE A 258 -2.17 -1.83 -4.53
C ILE A 258 -1.19 -1.33 -3.48
N TYR A 259 -0.79 -0.07 -3.66
CA TYR A 259 0.22 0.58 -2.84
C TYR A 259 -0.34 1.86 -2.25
N PHE A 260 -0.39 1.95 -0.94
CA PHE A 260 -0.70 3.17 -0.22
C PHE A 260 0.60 3.89 0.09
N TYR A 261 0.78 5.05 -0.51
CA TYR A 261 1.93 5.92 -0.27
C TYR A 261 1.55 7.08 0.65
N ILE A 262 2.52 7.55 1.42
CA ILE A 262 2.39 8.73 2.28
C ILE A 262 3.71 9.50 2.29
N THR A 263 3.68 10.81 2.47
CA THR A 263 4.93 11.53 2.70
C THR A 263 5.44 11.27 4.12
N LYS A 264 6.77 11.25 4.29
CA LYS A 264 7.39 11.09 5.62
C LYS A 264 6.91 12.17 6.60
N GLU A 265 6.67 13.39 6.10
CA GLU A 265 6.11 14.49 6.91
C GLU A 265 4.69 14.21 7.36
N ASP A 266 3.81 13.74 6.46
CA ASP A 266 2.42 13.43 6.78
C ASP A 266 2.32 12.23 7.73
N LEU A 267 3.15 11.20 7.54
CA LEU A 267 3.24 10.06 8.45
C LEU A 267 3.68 10.49 9.85
N ALA A 268 4.74 11.30 9.96
CA ALA A 268 5.20 11.83 11.24
C ALA A 268 4.15 12.70 11.95
N ALA A 269 3.35 13.42 11.17
CA ALA A 269 2.25 14.25 11.66
C ALA A 269 0.92 13.50 11.84
N ARG A 270 0.90 12.16 11.56
CA ARG A 270 -0.28 11.29 11.62
C ARG A 270 -1.44 11.76 10.71
N ARG A 271 -1.12 12.42 9.59
CA ARG A 271 -2.08 12.89 8.58
C ARG A 271 -2.36 11.78 7.54
N PHE A 272 -2.99 10.71 7.98
CA PHE A 272 -3.33 9.55 7.13
C PHE A 272 -4.40 9.84 6.07
N ASP A 273 -5.06 10.98 6.14
CA ASP A 273 -5.97 11.51 5.11
C ASP A 273 -5.24 11.99 3.84
N ARG A 274 -3.89 12.05 3.86
CA ARG A 274 -3.04 12.52 2.77
C ARG A 274 -2.25 11.42 2.07
N ILE A 275 -2.79 10.23 2.07
CA ILE A 275 -2.21 9.11 1.30
C ILE A 275 -2.46 9.31 -0.20
N TRP A 276 -1.63 8.68 -0.99
CA TRP A 276 -1.89 8.42 -2.40
C TRP A 276 -1.92 6.93 -2.64
N LEU A 277 -2.81 6.47 -3.53
CA LEU A 277 -2.90 5.08 -3.93
C LEU A 277 -2.38 4.91 -5.34
N VAL A 278 -1.62 3.85 -5.58
CA VAL A 278 -1.24 3.37 -6.91
C VAL A 278 -1.62 1.90 -7.02
N LEU A 279 -2.11 1.49 -8.20
CA LEU A 279 -2.30 0.10 -8.58
C LEU A 279 -1.31 -0.22 -9.70
N GLN A 280 -0.61 -1.35 -9.58
CA GLN A 280 0.17 -1.93 -10.69
C GLN A 280 -0.19 -3.40 -10.85
N CYS A 281 -0.19 -3.89 -12.08
CA CYS A 281 -0.42 -5.29 -12.40
C CYS A 281 0.46 -5.73 -13.58
N TYR A 282 0.49 -7.03 -13.83
CA TYR A 282 1.25 -7.64 -14.93
C TYR A 282 0.59 -7.42 -16.30
#